data_2f069902450925a6c574bb7532f28e11
#
_entry.id   2f069902450925a6c574bb7532f28e11
#
_cell.length_a   1.000
_cell.length_b   1.000
_cell.length_c   1.000
_cell.angle_alpha   90.00
_cell.angle_beta   90.00
_cell.angle_gamma   90.00
#
_symmetry.space_group_name_H-M   'P 1'
#
loop_
_entity.id
_entity.type
_entity.pdbx_description
1 polymer ?
#
loop_
_entity_poly.entity_id
_entity_poly.type
_entity_poly.pdbx_seq_one_letter_code
_entity_poly.pdbx_strand_id
1 'polypeptide(L)'
;SAAFAIEQIKKLKKNIEIRRRNFSKLYKFFSSHKNLFNLPEQYDGVKTPWLAFPLVIKNNKYFNRKKLQIYFEKNNIQTRTIFTGNILRQPAMKNRYHKKLKNSESIANDVMKNGILLGCHQGMGKKQLDYICNTFLKMIKK
;
A
#
# COMPACT_ATOMS: atom_id res chain seq x y z
N SER A 1 -19.53 -15.75 17.29
CA SER A 1 -18.31 -15.00 16.97
C SER A 1 -17.03 -15.68 17.48
N ALA A 2 -16.98 -16.20 18.72
CA ALA A 2 -15.78 -16.89 19.26
C ALA A 2 -15.44 -18.17 18.47
N ALA A 3 -16.42 -18.97 18.10
CA ALA A 3 -16.21 -20.18 17.28
C ALA A 3 -15.58 -19.84 15.90
N PHE A 4 -16.02 -18.74 15.27
CA PHE A 4 -15.41 -18.27 14.02
C PHE A 4 -13.95 -17.84 14.25
N ALA A 5 -13.65 -17.14 15.34
CA ALA A 5 -12.29 -16.71 15.68
C ALA A 5 -11.34 -17.90 15.87
N ILE A 6 -11.79 -18.97 16.53
CA ILE A 6 -11.01 -20.21 16.72
C ILE A 6 -10.60 -20.80 15.36
N GLU A 7 -11.53 -20.88 14.40
CA GLU A 7 -11.21 -21.38 13.06
C GLU A 7 -10.25 -20.46 12.27
N GLN A 8 -10.32 -19.14 12.50
CA GLN A 8 -9.37 -18.21 11.89
C GLN A 8 -7.96 -18.34 12.48
N ILE A 9 -7.85 -18.57 13.80
CA ILE A 9 -6.57 -18.78 14.46
C ILE A 9 -5.85 -20.04 13.91
N LYS A 10 -6.57 -21.12 13.68
CA LYS A 10 -6.01 -22.34 13.07
C LYS A 10 -5.36 -22.06 11.71
N LYS A 11 -5.87 -21.09 10.95
CA LYS A 11 -5.38 -20.71 9.61
C LYS A 11 -4.34 -19.60 9.64
N LEU A 12 -4.11 -18.96 10.80
CA LEU A 12 -3.35 -17.72 10.91
C LEU A 12 -1.92 -17.86 10.41
N LYS A 13 -1.18 -18.90 10.82
CA LYS A 13 0.20 -19.14 10.39
C LYS A 13 0.32 -19.21 8.86
N LYS A 14 -0.50 -20.04 8.23
CA LYS A 14 -0.56 -20.17 6.76
C LYS A 14 -0.90 -18.84 6.07
N ASN A 15 -1.87 -18.10 6.61
CA ASN A 15 -2.28 -16.80 6.05
C ASN A 15 -1.15 -15.77 6.14
N ILE A 16 -0.40 -15.74 7.23
CA ILE A 16 0.78 -14.86 7.41
C ILE A 16 1.86 -15.18 6.37
N GLU A 17 2.17 -16.46 6.17
CA GLU A 17 3.17 -16.91 5.20
C GLU A 17 2.78 -16.50 3.78
N ILE A 18 1.51 -16.69 3.39
CA ILE A 18 1.00 -16.28 2.06
C ILE A 18 1.10 -14.77 1.89
N ARG A 19 0.69 -13.97 2.87
CA ARG A 19 0.78 -12.49 2.82
C ARG A 19 2.22 -12.03 2.64
N ARG A 20 3.17 -12.59 3.39
CA ARG A 20 4.60 -12.27 3.26
C ARG A 20 5.13 -12.60 1.87
N ARG A 21 4.81 -13.77 1.35
CA ARG A 21 5.17 -14.16 -0.02
C ARG A 21 4.61 -13.19 -1.05
N ASN A 22 3.34 -12.83 -0.92
CA ASN A 22 2.68 -11.90 -1.83
C ASN A 22 3.30 -10.51 -1.77
N PHE A 23 3.56 -10.01 -0.55
CA PHE A 23 4.26 -8.75 -0.34
C PHE A 23 5.66 -8.78 -0.97
N SER A 24 6.46 -9.81 -0.70
CA SER A 24 7.81 -9.94 -1.26
C SER A 24 7.83 -9.94 -2.77
N LYS A 25 6.82 -10.56 -3.41
CA LYS A 25 6.69 -10.56 -4.87
C LYS A 25 6.41 -9.16 -5.41
N LEU A 26 5.47 -8.43 -4.82
CA LEU A 26 5.19 -7.04 -5.20
C LEU A 26 6.39 -6.13 -4.91
N TYR A 27 7.04 -6.31 -3.76
CA TYR A 27 8.23 -5.54 -3.38
C TYR A 27 9.35 -5.73 -4.41
N LYS A 28 9.66 -6.97 -4.78
CA LYS A 28 10.67 -7.28 -5.80
C LYS A 28 10.35 -6.61 -7.14
N PHE A 29 9.08 -6.64 -7.56
CA PHE A 29 8.66 -6.00 -8.80
C PHE A 29 8.78 -4.47 -8.73
N PHE A 30 8.23 -3.84 -7.70
CA PHE A 30 8.26 -2.38 -7.58
C PHE A 30 9.65 -1.83 -7.23
N SER A 31 10.57 -2.66 -6.72
CA SER A 31 11.97 -2.28 -6.50
C SER A 31 12.71 -1.93 -7.80
N SER A 32 12.33 -2.53 -8.93
CA SER A 32 12.85 -2.12 -10.25
C SER A 32 12.27 -0.79 -10.75
N HIS A 33 11.27 -0.24 -10.04
CA HIS A 33 10.60 1.03 -10.35
C HIS A 33 10.73 2.05 -9.19
N LYS A 34 11.77 1.95 -8.37
CA LYS A 34 12.00 2.84 -7.20
C LYS A 34 12.22 4.31 -7.57
N ASN A 35 12.47 4.60 -8.84
CA ASN A 35 12.47 5.97 -9.39
C ASN A 35 11.05 6.59 -9.42
N LEU A 36 10.00 5.77 -9.45
CA LEU A 36 8.59 6.20 -9.48
C LEU A 36 7.91 6.12 -8.10
N PHE A 37 8.45 5.33 -7.15
CA PHE A 37 7.84 5.07 -5.86
C PHE A 37 8.84 5.10 -4.71
N ASN A 38 8.37 5.58 -3.55
CA ASN A 38 8.93 5.22 -2.25
C ASN A 38 8.25 3.92 -1.80
N LEU A 39 9.07 2.92 -1.47
CA LEU A 39 8.60 1.61 -1.03
C LEU A 39 8.57 1.53 0.49
N PRO A 40 7.73 0.65 1.07
CA PRO A 40 7.74 0.43 2.50
C PRO A 40 9.05 -0.21 2.94
N GLU A 41 9.58 0.25 4.06
CA GLU A 41 10.75 -0.33 4.70
C GLU A 41 10.31 -1.16 5.91
N GLN A 42 11.04 -2.22 6.19
CA GLN A 42 10.86 -3.05 7.36
C GLN A 42 12.16 -3.07 8.15
N TYR A 43 12.07 -2.75 9.44
CA TYR A 43 13.24 -2.80 10.32
C TYR A 43 13.73 -4.23 10.53
N ASP A 44 15.04 -4.39 10.74
CA ASP A 44 15.66 -5.67 11.03
C ASP A 44 15.04 -6.32 12.28
N GLY A 45 14.88 -7.63 12.23
CA GLY A 45 14.26 -8.40 13.30
C GLY A 45 12.73 -8.36 13.34
N VAL A 46 12.08 -7.44 12.61
CA VAL A 46 10.61 -7.36 12.54
C VAL A 46 10.06 -8.25 11.42
N LYS A 47 9.04 -9.06 11.74
CA LYS A 47 8.36 -9.92 10.77
C LYS A 47 6.90 -9.51 10.61
N THR A 48 6.63 -8.56 9.71
CA THR A 48 5.29 -8.01 9.47
C THR A 48 4.42 -8.92 8.61
N PRO A 49 3.19 -9.26 9.05
CA PRO A 49 2.21 -9.96 8.24
C PRO A 49 1.39 -8.97 7.40
N TRP A 50 2.01 -8.29 6.49
CA TRP A 50 1.44 -7.19 5.70
C TRP A 50 -0.02 -7.40 5.27
N LEU A 51 -0.90 -6.45 5.58
CA LEU A 51 -2.32 -6.47 5.19
C LEU A 51 -2.54 -5.96 3.78
N ALA A 52 -1.72 -4.99 3.38
CA ALA A 52 -1.73 -4.37 2.07
C ALA A 52 -0.30 -3.97 1.68
N PHE A 53 -0.09 -3.68 0.42
CA PHE A 53 1.18 -3.21 -0.12
C PHE A 53 1.12 -1.69 -0.33
N PRO A 54 1.75 -0.87 0.54
CA PRO A 54 1.77 0.58 0.41
C PRO A 54 2.82 1.04 -0.60
N LEU A 55 2.46 2.05 -1.38
CA LEU A 55 3.34 2.78 -2.28
C LEU A 55 3.12 4.27 -2.11
N VAL A 56 4.18 5.07 -2.10
CA VAL A 56 4.07 6.53 -2.19
C VAL A 56 4.68 6.97 -3.52
N ILE A 57 3.86 7.59 -4.37
CA ILE A 57 4.25 7.95 -5.73
C ILE A 57 5.17 9.16 -5.67
N LYS A 58 6.36 9.05 -6.28
CA LYS A 58 7.29 10.16 -6.48
C LYS A 58 6.82 11.05 -7.63
N ASN A 59 7.28 12.31 -7.62
CA ASN A 59 7.03 13.19 -8.77
C ASN A 59 7.62 12.58 -10.05
N ASN A 60 6.78 12.41 -11.06
CA ASN A 60 7.15 11.83 -12.34
C ASN A 60 6.23 12.34 -13.47
N LYS A 61 6.65 12.16 -14.72
CA LYS A 61 5.92 12.62 -15.91
C LYS A 61 4.78 11.68 -16.36
N TYR A 62 4.71 10.46 -15.87
CA TYR A 62 3.78 9.43 -16.39
C TYR A 62 2.41 9.54 -15.75
N PHE A 63 2.35 9.64 -14.41
CA PHE A 63 1.10 9.61 -13.66
C PHE A 63 1.23 10.29 -12.29
N ASN A 64 0.08 10.68 -11.75
CA ASN A 64 -0.11 11.00 -10.34
C ASN A 64 -0.99 9.94 -9.69
N ARG A 65 -1.22 10.03 -8.36
CA ARG A 65 -2.05 9.07 -7.63
C ARG A 65 -3.42 8.87 -8.26
N LYS A 66 -4.13 9.94 -8.59
CA LYS A 66 -5.49 9.88 -9.17
C LYS A 66 -5.50 9.12 -10.49
N LYS A 67 -4.57 9.41 -11.39
CA LYS A 67 -4.45 8.71 -12.69
C LYS A 67 -4.16 7.21 -12.48
N LEU A 68 -3.22 6.87 -11.57
CA LEU A 68 -2.88 5.47 -11.29
C LEU A 68 -4.07 4.71 -10.67
N GLN A 69 -4.78 5.31 -9.69
CA GLN A 69 -5.97 4.71 -9.10
C GLN A 69 -7.05 4.44 -10.14
N ILE A 70 -7.43 5.46 -10.93
CA ILE A 70 -8.45 5.31 -11.98
C ILE A 70 -8.04 4.22 -12.98
N TYR A 71 -6.76 4.15 -13.35
CA TYR A 71 -6.28 3.14 -14.28
C TYR A 71 -6.39 1.74 -13.70
N PHE A 72 -5.99 1.53 -12.46
CA PHE A 72 -6.13 0.24 -11.77
C PHE A 72 -7.59 -0.15 -11.60
N GLU A 73 -8.46 0.74 -11.12
CA GLU A 73 -9.88 0.48 -10.91
C GLU A 73 -10.59 0.11 -12.26
N LYS A 74 -10.27 0.80 -13.35
CA LYS A 74 -10.77 0.45 -14.69
C LYS A 74 -10.30 -0.93 -15.18
N ASN A 75 -9.23 -1.46 -14.60
CA ASN A 75 -8.71 -2.79 -14.87
C ASN A 75 -9.07 -3.78 -13.73
N ASN A 76 -10.12 -3.54 -12.97
CA ASN A 76 -10.60 -4.38 -11.87
C ASN A 76 -9.54 -4.69 -10.78
N ILE A 77 -8.60 -3.76 -10.58
CA ILE A 77 -7.63 -3.80 -9.47
C ILE A 77 -8.06 -2.77 -8.44
N GLN A 78 -8.62 -3.24 -7.32
CA GLN A 78 -9.04 -2.36 -6.23
C GLN A 78 -7.82 -1.68 -5.60
N THR A 79 -7.96 -0.37 -5.37
CA THR A 79 -6.96 0.43 -4.69
C THR A 79 -7.57 1.18 -3.51
N ARG A 80 -6.74 1.60 -2.57
CA ARG A 80 -7.15 2.44 -1.45
C ARG A 80 -6.11 3.52 -1.18
N THR A 81 -6.52 4.59 -0.52
CA THR A 81 -5.59 5.58 0.05
C THR A 81 -4.94 5.03 1.31
N ILE A 82 -3.79 5.57 1.70
CA ILE A 82 -3.16 5.21 2.97
C ILE A 82 -3.93 5.92 4.09
N PHE A 83 -4.97 5.27 4.61
CA PHE A 83 -5.89 5.81 5.63
C PHE A 83 -6.33 7.24 5.31
N THR A 84 -6.33 8.10 6.33
CA THR A 84 -6.63 9.54 6.21
C THR A 84 -5.41 10.38 5.79
N GLY A 85 -4.23 9.76 5.69
CA GLY A 85 -2.97 10.45 5.44
C GLY A 85 -2.52 11.28 6.64
N ASN A 86 -2.58 12.61 6.55
CA ASN A 86 -2.20 13.48 7.64
C ASN A 86 -3.40 13.77 8.57
N ILE A 87 -3.34 13.28 9.82
CA ILE A 87 -4.39 13.48 10.83
C ILE A 87 -4.63 14.98 11.12
N LEU A 88 -3.59 15.81 11.07
CA LEU A 88 -3.69 17.25 11.34
C LEU A 88 -4.50 18.01 10.28
N ARG A 89 -4.70 17.41 9.11
CA ARG A 89 -5.53 17.96 8.04
C ARG A 89 -7.02 17.56 8.16
N GLN A 90 -7.35 16.72 9.13
CA GLN A 90 -8.74 16.30 9.32
C GLN A 90 -9.53 17.38 10.07
N PRO A 91 -10.81 17.60 9.73
CA PRO A 91 -11.64 18.64 10.36
C PRO A 91 -11.70 18.53 11.88
N ALA A 92 -11.70 17.31 12.45
CA ALA A 92 -11.73 17.06 13.87
C ALA A 92 -10.50 17.60 14.63
N MET A 93 -9.39 17.85 13.94
CA MET A 93 -8.15 18.35 14.55
C MET A 93 -8.01 19.87 14.47
N LYS A 94 -8.91 20.58 13.79
CA LYS A 94 -8.78 22.01 13.47
C LYS A 94 -8.55 22.89 14.71
N ASN A 95 -9.19 22.57 15.84
CA ASN A 95 -9.10 23.34 17.09
C ASN A 95 -8.52 22.52 18.26
N ARG A 96 -7.76 21.45 17.97
CA ARG A 96 -7.15 20.62 19.00
C ARG A 96 -5.69 20.99 19.20
N TYR A 97 -5.29 21.11 20.48
CA TYR A 97 -3.87 21.29 20.82
C TYR A 97 -3.06 20.07 20.37
N HIS A 98 -1.94 20.30 19.71
CA HIS A 98 -1.01 19.26 19.31
C HIS A 98 0.41 19.81 19.18
N LYS A 99 1.41 18.98 19.47
CA LYS A 99 2.80 19.29 19.18
C LYS A 99 3.13 18.90 17.74
N LYS A 100 3.79 19.81 17.03
CA LYS A 100 4.32 19.54 15.69
C LYS A 100 5.79 19.16 15.79
N LEU A 101 6.17 18.01 15.22
CA LEU A 101 7.57 17.68 15.03
C LEU A 101 8.10 18.37 13.78
N LYS A 102 9.33 18.88 13.87
CA LYS A 102 10.00 19.53 12.74
C LYS A 102 10.02 18.57 11.53
N ASN A 103 9.54 19.03 10.38
CA ASN A 103 9.45 18.27 9.11
C ASN A 103 8.45 17.09 9.06
N SER A 104 7.80 16.69 10.15
CA SER A 104 6.85 15.56 10.12
C SER A 104 5.61 15.83 9.27
N GLU A 105 5.14 17.09 9.24
CA GLU A 105 3.96 17.47 8.44
C GLU A 105 4.18 17.30 6.93
N SER A 106 5.39 17.54 6.43
CA SER A 106 5.70 17.40 4.99
C SER A 106 5.60 15.95 4.53
N ILE A 107 6.12 15.00 5.31
CA ILE A 107 6.07 13.56 5.02
C ILE A 107 4.61 13.05 5.09
N ALA A 108 3.88 13.41 6.15
CA ALA A 108 2.48 13.02 6.29
C ALA A 108 1.59 13.60 5.16
N ASN A 109 1.86 14.83 4.72
CA ASN A 109 1.19 15.45 3.59
C ASN A 109 1.53 14.73 2.27
N ASP A 110 2.77 14.30 2.07
CA ASP A 110 3.19 13.54 0.90
C ASP A 110 2.47 12.19 0.85
N VAL A 111 2.45 11.46 1.96
CA VAL A 111 1.70 10.20 2.08
C VAL A 111 0.20 10.42 1.81
N MET A 112 -0.39 11.49 2.34
CA MET A 112 -1.80 11.83 2.10
C MET A 112 -2.09 12.12 0.63
N LYS A 113 -1.19 12.84 -0.06
CA LYS A 113 -1.35 13.24 -1.46
C LYS A 113 -1.05 12.11 -2.43
N ASN A 114 0.01 11.35 -2.18
CA ASN A 114 0.65 10.45 -3.12
C ASN A 114 0.60 8.97 -2.72
N GLY A 115 0.09 8.66 -1.51
CA GLY A 115 0.01 7.29 -1.00
C GLY A 115 -1.12 6.48 -1.60
N ILE A 116 -0.84 5.21 -1.96
CA ILE A 116 -1.79 4.23 -2.48
C ILE A 116 -1.52 2.86 -1.85
N LEU A 117 -2.58 2.10 -1.60
CA LEU A 117 -2.51 0.71 -1.13
C LEU A 117 -2.98 -0.23 -2.23
N LEU A 118 -2.21 -1.29 -2.46
CA LEU A 118 -2.58 -2.44 -3.28
C LEU A 118 -2.85 -3.65 -2.39
N GLY A 119 -3.69 -4.58 -2.88
CA GLY A 119 -3.93 -5.84 -2.19
C GLY A 119 -2.70 -6.74 -2.19
N CYS A 120 -2.42 -7.40 -1.04
CA CYS A 120 -1.43 -8.48 -0.96
C CYS A 120 -1.92 -9.60 -0.02
N HIS A 121 -3.25 -9.70 0.19
CA HIS A 121 -3.87 -10.60 1.15
C HIS A 121 -3.76 -12.08 0.75
N GLN A 122 -4.06 -12.97 1.69
CA GLN A 122 -3.91 -14.43 1.52
C GLN A 122 -4.80 -15.07 0.47
N GLY A 123 -5.88 -14.39 0.05
CA GLY A 123 -6.75 -14.85 -1.03
C GLY A 123 -6.19 -14.58 -2.45
N MET A 124 -5.05 -13.88 -2.55
CA MET A 124 -4.42 -13.58 -3.83
C MET A 124 -3.40 -14.66 -4.18
N GLY A 125 -3.51 -15.22 -5.37
CA GLY A 125 -2.53 -16.14 -5.93
C GLY A 125 -1.56 -15.46 -6.91
N LYS A 126 -0.70 -16.27 -7.51
CA LYS A 126 0.31 -15.81 -8.48
C LYS A 126 -0.32 -15.03 -9.64
N LYS A 127 -1.45 -15.51 -10.19
CA LYS A 127 -2.13 -14.88 -11.33
C LYS A 127 -2.56 -13.43 -11.04
N GLN A 128 -3.15 -13.18 -9.88
CA GLN A 128 -3.60 -11.83 -9.49
C GLN A 128 -2.41 -10.88 -9.28
N LEU A 129 -1.33 -11.35 -8.66
CA LEU A 129 -0.12 -10.54 -8.47
C LEU A 129 0.55 -10.20 -9.81
N ASP A 130 0.67 -11.18 -10.72
CA ASP A 130 1.21 -10.96 -12.05
C ASP A 130 0.32 -10.00 -12.86
N TYR A 131 -1.00 -10.09 -12.69
CA TYR A 131 -1.94 -9.18 -13.32
C TYR A 131 -1.73 -7.72 -12.87
N ILE A 132 -1.53 -7.47 -11.57
CA ILE A 132 -1.20 -6.12 -11.06
C ILE A 132 0.08 -5.60 -11.72
N CYS A 133 1.14 -6.42 -11.71
CA CYS A 133 2.44 -6.03 -12.29
C CYS A 133 2.33 -5.71 -13.79
N ASN A 134 1.67 -6.59 -14.55
CA ASN A 134 1.49 -6.43 -16.00
C ASN A 134 0.61 -5.21 -16.33
N THR A 135 -0.43 -4.96 -15.55
CA THR A 135 -1.30 -3.79 -15.72
C THR A 135 -0.52 -2.50 -15.50
N PHE A 136 0.33 -2.45 -14.46
CA PHE A 136 1.21 -1.30 -14.24
C PHE A 136 2.17 -1.09 -15.40
N LEU A 137 2.83 -2.14 -15.90
CA LEU A 137 3.74 -2.04 -17.05
C LEU A 137 3.05 -1.50 -18.30
N LYS A 138 1.80 -1.89 -18.57
CA LYS A 138 1.02 -1.35 -19.69
C LYS A 138 0.74 0.15 -19.54
N MET A 139 0.60 0.65 -18.31
CA MET A 139 0.39 2.07 -18.06
C MET A 139 1.62 2.93 -18.38
N ILE A 140 2.80 2.46 -18.00
CA ILE A 140 4.04 3.24 -18.16
C ILE A 140 4.69 3.12 -19.55
N LYS A 141 4.23 2.16 -20.37
CA LYS A 141 4.67 2.00 -21.78
C LYS A 141 3.88 2.87 -22.76
N LYS A 142 2.77 3.47 -22.31
CA LYS A 142 1.98 4.44 -23.07
C LYS A 142 2.52 5.85 -22.85
#